data_0759b924d6d1af0a6eeb7f2c979a1e79
#
_entry.id   0759b924d6d1af0a6eeb7f2c979a1e79
#
_cell.length_a   1.000
_cell.length_b   1.000
_cell.length_c   1.000
_cell.angle_alpha   90.00
_cell.angle_beta   90.00
_cell.angle_gamma   90.00
#
_symmetry.space_group_name_H-M   'P 1'
#
loop_
_entity.id
_entity.type
_entity.pdbx_description
1 polymer ?
#
loop_
_entity_poly.entity_id
_entity_poly.type
_entity_poly.pdbx_seq_one_letter_code
_entity_poly.pdbx_strand_id
1 'polypeptide(L)'
;MVILAELGVVVAILLVLVATSIRILREYERGVVFMLGRFWKVKGPGLVLLIPVVQQMVRVGLRTVVLDVPPQDVITRDNVSVKVNAVVYFRVVDPEKAIIQVERFLDATSQLAQTTLRAVLGKHELDQLLAEREKLNLDIQRVLDVQTDAWGIKVSNVEIKHVDLNETMIRAIARQAEAERERRAKVIHAEGELQASEKLLQAAQMLAQAPQAMQLRYLQTLGNIAGDKSTTIVFPLPMDLLSALKAGVGSDPKS
;
A
#
# COMPACT_ATOMS: atom_id res chain seq x y z
N MET A 1 -54.65 51.50 -24.77
CA MET A 1 -54.11 51.11 -23.44
C MET A 1 -54.10 49.60 -23.29
N VAL A 2 -55.16 48.82 -23.55
CA VAL A 2 -55.23 47.38 -23.39
C VAL A 2 -54.21 46.67 -24.28
N ILE A 3 -54.11 46.97 -25.58
CA ILE A 3 -53.17 46.39 -26.54
C ILE A 3 -51.71 46.59 -26.16
N LEU A 4 -51.34 47.73 -25.59
CA LEU A 4 -50.00 48.02 -25.12
C LEU A 4 -49.65 47.21 -23.85
N ALA A 5 -50.64 46.94 -22.99
CA ALA A 5 -50.45 46.12 -21.81
C ALA A 5 -50.27 44.64 -22.20
N GLU A 6 -51.06 44.10 -23.15
CA GLU A 6 -50.91 42.76 -23.67
C GLU A 6 -49.56 42.53 -24.38
N LEU A 7 -49.09 43.52 -25.16
CA LEU A 7 -47.79 43.47 -25.81
C LEU A 7 -46.66 43.43 -24.79
N GLY A 8 -46.78 44.22 -23.71
CA GLY A 8 -45.81 44.24 -22.60
C GLY A 8 -45.71 42.92 -21.89
N VAL A 9 -46.84 42.23 -21.66
CA VAL A 9 -46.86 40.90 -21.04
C VAL A 9 -46.18 39.84 -21.93
N VAL A 10 -46.47 39.87 -23.23
CA VAL A 10 -45.86 38.93 -24.21
C VAL A 10 -44.35 39.14 -24.29
N VAL A 11 -43.87 40.38 -24.32
CA VAL A 11 -42.42 40.68 -24.33
C VAL A 11 -41.76 40.26 -23.01
N ALA A 12 -42.42 40.44 -21.88
CA ALA A 12 -41.90 39.99 -20.58
C ALA A 12 -41.78 38.47 -20.52
N ILE A 13 -42.78 37.72 -20.99
CA ILE A 13 -42.73 36.25 -21.07
C ILE A 13 -41.61 35.80 -21.99
N LEU A 14 -41.43 36.43 -23.14
CA LEU A 14 -40.37 36.11 -24.10
C LEU A 14 -38.97 36.35 -23.50
N LEU A 15 -38.80 37.44 -22.79
CA LEU A 15 -37.54 37.75 -22.07
C LEU A 15 -37.22 36.71 -20.98
N VAL A 16 -38.21 36.30 -20.21
CA VAL A 16 -38.07 35.24 -19.20
C VAL A 16 -37.72 33.91 -19.87
N LEU A 17 -38.36 33.55 -20.98
CA LEU A 17 -38.00 32.35 -21.72
C LEU A 17 -36.58 32.37 -22.26
N VAL A 18 -36.15 33.49 -22.82
CA VAL A 18 -34.75 33.65 -23.29
C VAL A 18 -33.76 33.56 -22.14
N ALA A 19 -34.05 34.23 -21.03
CA ALA A 19 -33.18 34.19 -19.85
C ALA A 19 -33.02 32.76 -19.25
N THR A 20 -34.09 31.98 -19.25
CA THR A 20 -34.09 30.59 -18.79
C THR A 20 -33.48 29.61 -19.79
N SER A 21 -33.44 29.97 -21.09
CA SER A 21 -32.84 29.18 -22.17
C SER A 21 -31.31 29.10 -22.09
N ILE A 22 -30.68 30.11 -21.54
CA ILE A 22 -29.23 30.21 -21.55
C ILE A 22 -28.66 29.45 -20.36
N ARG A 23 -27.82 28.46 -20.64
CA ARG A 23 -27.06 27.69 -19.64
C ARG A 23 -25.58 27.70 -19.97
N ILE A 24 -24.76 27.95 -18.98
CA ILE A 24 -23.31 27.91 -19.13
C ILE A 24 -22.78 26.62 -18.47
N LEU A 25 -22.05 25.84 -19.25
CA LEU A 25 -21.34 24.65 -18.78
C LEU A 25 -19.86 24.95 -18.61
N ARG A 26 -19.29 24.46 -17.53
CA ARG A 26 -17.86 24.57 -17.24
C ARG A 26 -17.06 23.62 -18.13
N GLU A 27 -15.75 23.85 -18.27
CA GLU A 27 -14.83 23.03 -19.07
C GLU A 27 -14.92 21.53 -18.75
N TYR A 28 -15.05 21.23 -17.47
CA TYR A 28 -15.13 19.87 -16.95
C TYR A 28 -16.54 19.30 -16.86
N GLU A 29 -17.56 20.01 -17.36
CA GLU A 29 -18.95 19.58 -17.36
C GLU A 29 -19.41 19.25 -18.79
N ARG A 30 -20.28 18.25 -18.89
CA ARG A 30 -21.03 17.95 -20.13
C ARG A 30 -22.50 17.97 -19.81
N GLY A 31 -23.26 18.48 -20.75
CA GLY A 31 -24.73 18.51 -20.67
C GLY A 31 -25.36 17.40 -21.52
N VAL A 32 -25.95 16.42 -20.87
CA VAL A 32 -26.77 15.41 -21.56
C VAL A 32 -28.15 16.01 -21.76
N VAL A 33 -28.53 16.25 -23.02
CA VAL A 33 -29.77 16.94 -23.36
C VAL A 33 -30.79 15.91 -23.85
N PHE A 34 -31.97 15.96 -23.22
CA PHE A 34 -33.17 15.20 -23.60
C PHE A 34 -34.19 16.14 -24.26
N MET A 35 -34.79 15.72 -25.34
CA MET A 35 -35.86 16.42 -26.04
C MET A 35 -37.13 15.59 -25.94
N LEU A 36 -38.17 16.11 -25.28
CA LEU A 36 -39.43 15.41 -25.03
C LEU A 36 -39.20 13.99 -24.42
N GLY A 37 -38.26 13.85 -23.49
CA GLY A 37 -37.94 12.58 -22.85
C GLY A 37 -37.03 11.66 -23.65
N ARG A 38 -36.69 11.97 -24.90
CA ARG A 38 -35.71 11.20 -25.70
C ARG A 38 -34.36 11.84 -25.64
N PHE A 39 -33.31 11.01 -25.55
CA PHE A 39 -31.92 11.48 -25.71
C PHE A 39 -31.74 12.16 -27.07
N TRP A 40 -31.18 13.34 -27.07
CA TRP A 40 -30.89 14.08 -28.28
C TRP A 40 -29.38 14.16 -28.56
N LYS A 41 -28.61 14.78 -27.67
CA LYS A 41 -27.14 14.86 -27.78
C LYS A 41 -26.46 15.31 -26.51
N VAL A 42 -25.14 15.08 -26.43
CA VAL A 42 -24.28 15.65 -25.40
C VAL A 42 -23.74 16.99 -25.88
N LYS A 43 -23.91 18.03 -25.06
CA LYS A 43 -23.36 19.37 -25.28
C LYS A 43 -22.02 19.53 -24.55
N GLY A 44 -21.07 20.16 -25.26
CA GLY A 44 -19.76 20.55 -24.72
C GLY A 44 -19.81 21.73 -23.75
N PRO A 45 -18.65 22.17 -23.26
CA PRO A 45 -18.52 23.33 -22.39
C PRO A 45 -18.83 24.63 -23.15
N GLY A 46 -19.15 25.68 -22.40
CA GLY A 46 -19.49 26.99 -22.94
C GLY A 46 -20.98 27.30 -22.87
N LEU A 47 -21.43 28.19 -23.75
CA LEU A 47 -22.79 28.65 -23.76
C LEU A 47 -23.69 27.64 -24.51
N VAL A 48 -24.70 27.13 -23.82
CA VAL A 48 -25.67 26.18 -24.34
C VAL A 48 -27.05 26.82 -24.32
N LEU A 49 -27.68 26.83 -25.48
CA LEU A 49 -29.07 27.27 -25.62
C LEU A 49 -29.99 26.06 -25.51
N LEU A 50 -30.94 26.12 -24.60
CA LEU A 50 -31.95 25.09 -24.37
C LEU A 50 -33.34 25.69 -24.59
N ILE A 51 -34.26 24.95 -25.19
CA ILE A 51 -35.65 25.35 -25.29
C ILE A 51 -36.35 24.94 -24.00
N PRO A 52 -36.76 25.91 -23.13
CA PRO A 52 -37.44 25.57 -21.89
C PRO A 52 -38.67 24.75 -22.17
N VAL A 53 -39.06 23.86 -21.23
CA VAL A 53 -40.22 22.93 -21.31
C VAL A 53 -39.99 21.76 -22.26
N VAL A 54 -39.38 21.94 -23.43
CA VAL A 54 -39.17 20.89 -24.45
C VAL A 54 -37.88 20.13 -24.21
N GLN A 55 -36.85 20.85 -23.76
CA GLN A 55 -35.51 20.28 -23.52
C GLN A 55 -35.15 20.29 -22.04
N GLN A 56 -34.68 19.14 -21.59
CA GLN A 56 -34.11 18.97 -20.24
C GLN A 56 -32.65 18.61 -20.35
N MET A 57 -31.82 19.18 -19.48
CA MET A 57 -30.40 18.92 -19.46
C MET A 57 -29.95 18.41 -18.08
N VAL A 58 -29.24 17.28 -18.08
CA VAL A 58 -28.52 16.76 -16.91
C VAL A 58 -27.06 17.09 -17.05
N ARG A 59 -26.44 17.67 -16.00
CA ARG A 59 -25.01 17.99 -15.99
C ARG A 59 -24.24 16.84 -15.41
N VAL A 60 -23.16 16.47 -16.08
CA VAL A 60 -22.26 15.40 -15.66
C VAL A 60 -20.84 15.96 -15.61
N GLY A 61 -20.17 15.80 -14.47
CA GLY A 61 -18.75 16.15 -14.31
C GLY A 61 -17.84 15.06 -14.86
N LEU A 62 -16.78 15.49 -15.58
CA LEU A 62 -15.76 14.58 -16.12
C LEU A 62 -14.54 14.44 -15.24
N ARG A 63 -14.49 15.16 -14.12
CA ARG A 63 -13.38 15.09 -13.17
C ARG A 63 -13.36 13.75 -12.48
N THR A 64 -12.16 13.34 -12.05
CA THR A 64 -12.01 12.17 -11.18
C THR A 64 -12.74 12.41 -9.86
N VAL A 65 -13.59 11.48 -9.52
CA VAL A 65 -14.34 11.44 -8.26
C VAL A 65 -13.67 10.40 -7.36
N VAL A 66 -13.53 10.74 -6.10
CA VAL A 66 -13.05 9.83 -5.06
C VAL A 66 -14.26 9.27 -4.34
N LEU A 67 -14.41 7.98 -4.37
CA LEU A 67 -15.51 7.26 -3.75
C LEU A 67 -15.00 6.40 -2.61
N ASP A 68 -15.38 6.74 -1.39
CA ASP A 68 -15.11 5.91 -0.23
C ASP A 68 -16.08 4.72 -0.21
N VAL A 69 -15.51 3.51 -0.18
CA VAL A 69 -16.24 2.26 -0.03
C VAL A 69 -16.31 1.95 1.46
N PRO A 70 -17.51 1.83 2.05
CA PRO A 70 -17.65 1.54 3.46
C PRO A 70 -17.06 0.18 3.83
N PRO A 71 -16.65 -0.02 5.10
CA PRO A 71 -16.06 -1.27 5.56
C PRO A 71 -16.95 -2.47 5.25
N GLN A 72 -16.35 -3.51 4.65
CA GLN A 72 -17.00 -4.77 4.32
C GLN A 72 -16.41 -5.90 5.15
N ASP A 73 -17.27 -6.71 5.74
CA ASP A 73 -16.86 -7.97 6.38
C ASP A 73 -16.65 -9.02 5.28
N VAL A 74 -15.45 -9.55 5.21
CA VAL A 74 -15.02 -10.53 4.21
C VAL A 74 -14.40 -11.72 4.93
N ILE A 75 -14.70 -12.93 4.43
CA ILE A 75 -14.02 -14.14 4.88
C ILE A 75 -13.00 -14.49 3.79
N THR A 76 -11.73 -14.56 4.17
CA THR A 76 -10.62 -14.93 3.28
C THR A 76 -10.64 -16.41 2.92
N ARG A 77 -9.79 -16.83 1.98
CA ARG A 77 -9.71 -18.23 1.55
C ARG A 77 -9.26 -19.16 2.68
N ASP A 78 -8.44 -18.68 3.60
CA ASP A 78 -7.97 -19.36 4.81
C ASP A 78 -8.94 -19.25 6.00
N ASN A 79 -10.21 -18.88 5.72
CA ASN A 79 -11.32 -18.83 6.67
C ASN A 79 -11.13 -17.81 7.83
N VAL A 80 -10.43 -16.72 7.56
CA VAL A 80 -10.26 -15.62 8.50
C VAL A 80 -11.26 -14.51 8.18
N SER A 81 -12.01 -14.04 9.17
CA SER A 81 -12.91 -12.90 9.02
C SER A 81 -12.09 -11.59 9.18
N VAL A 82 -12.15 -10.74 8.16
CA VAL A 82 -11.48 -9.45 8.10
C VAL A 82 -12.48 -8.36 7.72
N LYS A 83 -12.28 -7.15 8.23
CA LYS A 83 -13.05 -5.98 7.83
C LYS A 83 -12.16 -5.08 6.96
N VAL A 84 -12.59 -4.84 5.73
CA VAL A 84 -11.79 -4.12 4.73
C VAL A 84 -12.56 -2.95 4.19
N ASN A 85 -11.92 -1.79 4.10
CA ASN A 85 -12.42 -0.61 3.40
C ASN A 85 -11.46 -0.20 2.28
N ALA A 86 -12.00 0.47 1.27
CA ALA A 86 -11.24 0.88 0.10
C ALA A 86 -11.69 2.25 -0.41
N VAL A 87 -10.88 2.82 -1.29
CA VAL A 87 -11.19 4.02 -2.06
C VAL A 87 -11.12 3.68 -3.53
N VAL A 88 -12.11 4.13 -4.27
CA VAL A 88 -12.18 3.99 -5.73
C VAL A 88 -12.08 5.36 -6.37
N TYR A 89 -11.10 5.54 -7.25
CA TYR A 89 -10.92 6.71 -8.08
C TYR A 89 -11.50 6.42 -9.46
N PHE A 90 -12.54 7.13 -9.84
CA PHE A 90 -13.15 6.94 -11.14
C PHE A 90 -13.55 8.27 -11.78
N ARG A 91 -13.77 8.25 -13.08
CA ARG A 91 -14.28 9.39 -13.84
C ARG A 91 -15.28 8.93 -14.89
N VAL A 92 -16.20 9.81 -15.23
CA VAL A 92 -17.11 9.58 -16.35
C VAL A 92 -16.38 9.90 -17.65
N VAL A 93 -16.36 8.93 -18.57
CA VAL A 93 -15.79 9.07 -19.92
C VAL A 93 -16.91 9.31 -20.92
N ASP A 94 -18.01 8.58 -20.79
CA ASP A 94 -19.18 8.73 -21.64
C ASP A 94 -20.39 9.19 -20.79
N PRO A 95 -20.70 10.50 -20.81
CA PRO A 95 -21.81 11.06 -20.04
C PRO A 95 -23.18 10.56 -20.48
N GLU A 96 -23.34 10.15 -21.75
CA GLU A 96 -24.59 9.59 -22.27
C GLU A 96 -24.89 8.27 -21.58
N LYS A 97 -23.94 7.34 -21.61
CA LYS A 97 -24.09 6.02 -20.96
C LYS A 97 -24.31 6.16 -19.46
N ALA A 98 -23.57 7.07 -18.80
CA ALA A 98 -23.66 7.27 -17.35
C ALA A 98 -25.06 7.74 -16.88
N ILE A 99 -25.85 8.39 -17.74
CA ILE A 99 -27.19 8.87 -17.40
C ILE A 99 -28.29 7.96 -17.94
N ILE A 100 -28.07 7.29 -19.07
CA ILE A 100 -29.12 6.46 -19.72
C ILE A 100 -29.08 5.04 -19.16
N GLN A 101 -27.88 4.47 -18.95
CA GLN A 101 -27.76 3.07 -18.56
C GLN A 101 -27.92 2.84 -17.05
N VAL A 102 -27.71 3.87 -16.23
CA VAL A 102 -27.75 3.78 -14.78
C VAL A 102 -28.47 5.00 -14.20
N GLU A 103 -29.42 4.77 -13.33
CA GLU A 103 -30.17 5.85 -12.68
C GLU A 103 -29.28 6.73 -11.80
N ARG A 104 -28.45 6.10 -10.94
CA ARG A 104 -27.56 6.75 -9.98
C ARG A 104 -26.18 6.11 -10.03
N PHE A 105 -25.36 6.53 -10.98
CA PHE A 105 -24.07 5.90 -11.25
C PHE A 105 -23.10 5.93 -10.05
N LEU A 106 -23.20 6.93 -9.17
CA LEU A 106 -22.39 6.99 -7.95
C LEU A 106 -22.72 5.85 -7.00
N ASP A 107 -24.00 5.63 -6.74
CA ASP A 107 -24.44 4.58 -5.83
C ASP A 107 -24.25 3.19 -6.44
N ALA A 108 -24.53 3.04 -7.72
CA ALA A 108 -24.29 1.80 -8.46
C ALA A 108 -22.81 1.41 -8.43
N THR A 109 -21.89 2.37 -8.67
CA THR A 109 -20.46 2.12 -8.58
C THR A 109 -20.04 1.76 -7.16
N SER A 110 -20.62 2.39 -6.13
CA SER A 110 -20.36 2.06 -4.73
C SER A 110 -20.79 0.63 -4.39
N GLN A 111 -21.98 0.23 -4.77
CA GLN A 111 -22.49 -1.14 -4.55
C GLN A 111 -21.66 -2.18 -5.29
N LEU A 112 -21.30 -1.87 -6.53
CA LEU A 112 -20.46 -2.74 -7.34
C LEU A 112 -19.08 -2.91 -6.71
N ALA A 113 -18.47 -1.81 -6.22
CA ALA A 113 -17.19 -1.85 -5.53
C ALA A 113 -17.24 -2.71 -4.28
N GLN A 114 -18.29 -2.59 -3.46
CA GLN A 114 -18.48 -3.41 -2.24
C GLN A 114 -18.56 -4.91 -2.57
N THR A 115 -19.36 -5.27 -3.58
CA THR A 115 -19.50 -6.69 -3.97
C THR A 115 -18.24 -7.24 -4.62
N THR A 116 -17.56 -6.44 -5.43
CA THR A 116 -16.28 -6.82 -6.06
C THR A 116 -15.17 -6.99 -5.03
N LEU A 117 -15.05 -6.06 -4.07
CA LEU A 117 -14.13 -6.20 -2.95
C LEU A 117 -14.32 -7.53 -2.25
N ARG A 118 -15.56 -7.85 -1.84
CA ARG A 118 -15.86 -9.12 -1.17
C ARG A 118 -15.51 -10.32 -2.03
N ALA A 119 -15.83 -10.28 -3.32
CA ALA A 119 -15.58 -11.39 -4.26
C ALA A 119 -14.09 -11.61 -4.53
N VAL A 120 -13.31 -10.55 -4.69
CA VAL A 120 -11.87 -10.64 -4.96
C VAL A 120 -11.12 -11.04 -3.69
N LEU A 121 -11.35 -10.35 -2.58
CA LEU A 121 -10.65 -10.62 -1.32
C LEU A 121 -10.95 -12.00 -0.76
N GLY A 122 -12.18 -12.51 -0.94
CA GLY A 122 -12.55 -13.88 -0.54
C GLY A 122 -11.82 -15.00 -1.30
N LYS A 123 -11.13 -14.69 -2.39
CA LYS A 123 -10.32 -15.66 -3.16
C LYS A 123 -8.86 -15.73 -2.69
N HIS A 124 -8.42 -14.77 -1.90
CA HIS A 124 -7.04 -14.63 -1.44
C HIS A 124 -6.89 -14.99 0.04
N GLU A 125 -5.68 -15.37 0.41
CA GLU A 125 -5.30 -15.65 1.80
C GLU A 125 -4.96 -14.35 2.54
N LEU A 126 -5.02 -14.36 3.87
CA LEU A 126 -4.73 -13.20 4.69
C LEU A 126 -3.31 -12.65 4.45
N ASP A 127 -2.34 -13.53 4.33
CA ASP A 127 -0.95 -13.12 4.07
C ASP A 127 -0.82 -12.36 2.75
N GLN A 128 -1.56 -12.75 1.70
CA GLN A 128 -1.60 -12.03 0.42
C GLN A 128 -2.27 -10.66 0.57
N LEU A 129 -3.33 -10.56 1.37
CA LEU A 129 -4.00 -9.27 1.65
C LEU A 129 -3.08 -8.27 2.36
N LEU A 130 -2.14 -8.75 3.14
CA LEU A 130 -1.19 -7.91 3.88
C LEU A 130 0.08 -7.59 3.08
N ALA A 131 0.60 -8.58 2.33
CA ALA A 131 1.89 -8.50 1.64
C ALA A 131 1.78 -8.03 0.18
N GLU A 132 0.72 -8.41 -0.56
CA GLU A 132 0.59 -8.18 -2.01
C GLU A 132 -0.54 -7.18 -2.34
N ARG A 133 -0.65 -6.09 -1.58
CA ARG A 133 -1.74 -5.10 -1.73
C ARG A 133 -1.82 -4.51 -3.13
N GLU A 134 -0.69 -4.22 -3.76
CA GLU A 134 -0.65 -3.64 -5.11
C GLU A 134 -1.29 -4.55 -6.16
N LYS A 135 -1.01 -5.85 -6.09
CA LYS A 135 -1.60 -6.84 -6.98
C LYS A 135 -3.12 -6.92 -6.79
N LEU A 136 -3.57 -6.94 -5.54
CA LEU A 136 -5.00 -6.94 -5.21
C LEU A 136 -5.71 -5.69 -5.69
N ASN A 137 -5.10 -4.52 -5.51
CA ASN A 137 -5.61 -3.25 -6.01
C ASN A 137 -5.82 -3.28 -7.52
N LEU A 138 -4.83 -3.82 -8.27
CA LEU A 138 -4.91 -3.99 -9.72
C LEU A 138 -5.98 -4.99 -10.16
N ASP A 139 -6.13 -6.10 -9.44
CA ASP A 139 -7.15 -7.10 -9.77
C ASP A 139 -8.56 -6.55 -9.52
N ILE A 140 -8.77 -5.85 -8.41
CA ILE A 140 -10.04 -5.17 -8.10
C ILE A 140 -10.34 -4.10 -9.14
N GLN A 141 -9.35 -3.26 -9.48
CA GLN A 141 -9.46 -2.22 -10.49
C GLN A 141 -9.88 -2.80 -11.83
N ARG A 142 -9.22 -3.88 -12.30
CA ARG A 142 -9.51 -4.53 -13.57
C ARG A 142 -10.95 -5.06 -13.63
N VAL A 143 -11.40 -5.72 -12.56
CA VAL A 143 -12.77 -6.26 -12.51
C VAL A 143 -13.79 -5.13 -12.51
N LEU A 144 -13.56 -4.07 -11.73
CA LEU A 144 -14.45 -2.91 -11.68
C LEU A 144 -14.48 -2.16 -13.02
N ASP A 145 -13.31 -1.91 -13.64
CA ASP A 145 -13.20 -1.18 -14.91
C ASP A 145 -14.01 -1.88 -16.03
N VAL A 146 -13.90 -3.20 -16.12
CA VAL A 146 -14.66 -4.00 -17.09
C VAL A 146 -16.17 -3.90 -16.85
N GLN A 147 -16.61 -3.94 -15.60
CA GLN A 147 -18.04 -3.90 -15.27
C GLN A 147 -18.64 -2.49 -15.40
N THR A 148 -17.86 -1.45 -15.14
CA THR A 148 -18.32 -0.05 -15.23
C THR A 148 -18.22 0.53 -16.64
N ASP A 149 -17.50 -0.11 -17.56
CA ASP A 149 -17.36 0.34 -18.95
C ASP A 149 -18.72 0.43 -19.67
N ALA A 150 -19.63 -0.50 -19.37
CA ALA A 150 -21.01 -0.47 -19.88
C ALA A 150 -21.75 0.82 -19.48
N TRP A 151 -21.40 1.43 -18.38
CA TRP A 151 -21.96 2.69 -17.86
C TRP A 151 -21.19 3.93 -18.30
N GLY A 152 -20.16 3.77 -19.14
CA GLY A 152 -19.29 4.87 -19.56
C GLY A 152 -18.42 5.47 -18.44
N ILE A 153 -18.13 4.68 -17.42
CA ILE A 153 -17.32 5.04 -16.27
C ILE A 153 -15.99 4.31 -16.36
N LYS A 154 -14.89 5.05 -16.17
CA LYS A 154 -13.55 4.49 -16.10
C LYS A 154 -13.01 4.54 -14.68
N VAL A 155 -12.65 3.37 -14.15
CA VAL A 155 -11.99 3.25 -12.87
C VAL A 155 -10.49 3.45 -13.09
N SER A 156 -9.95 4.53 -12.54
CA SER A 156 -8.53 4.90 -12.70
C SER A 156 -7.64 4.18 -11.72
N ASN A 157 -8.08 4.05 -10.46
CA ASN A 157 -7.34 3.38 -9.40
C ASN A 157 -8.29 2.86 -8.31
N VAL A 158 -7.86 1.82 -7.62
CA VAL A 158 -8.52 1.30 -6.41
C VAL A 158 -7.44 1.10 -5.35
N GLU A 159 -7.70 1.53 -4.14
CA GLU A 159 -6.76 1.41 -3.02
C GLU A 159 -7.46 0.86 -1.79
N ILE A 160 -6.91 -0.21 -1.24
CA ILE A 160 -7.34 -0.75 0.05
C ILE A 160 -6.76 0.14 1.15
N LYS A 161 -7.62 0.78 1.97
CA LYS A 161 -7.20 1.66 3.07
C LYS A 161 -6.70 0.86 4.27
N HIS A 162 -7.61 0.12 4.89
CA HIS A 162 -7.37 -0.62 6.12
C HIS A 162 -7.89 -2.04 6.00
N VAL A 163 -7.18 -2.94 6.66
CA VAL A 163 -7.60 -4.33 6.87
C VAL A 163 -7.63 -4.53 8.39
N ASP A 164 -8.82 -4.51 8.94
CA ASP A 164 -9.02 -4.68 10.39
C ASP A 164 -9.24 -6.16 10.69
N LEU A 165 -8.44 -6.67 11.61
CA LEU A 165 -8.46 -8.05 12.09
C LEU A 165 -9.06 -8.13 13.49
N ASN A 166 -9.63 -9.26 13.84
CA ASN A 166 -10.05 -9.52 15.21
C ASN A 166 -8.81 -9.56 16.13
N GLU A 167 -8.94 -9.03 17.36
CA GLU A 167 -7.85 -8.98 18.34
C GLU A 167 -7.22 -10.35 18.64
N THR A 168 -8.00 -11.42 18.63
CA THR A 168 -7.49 -12.77 18.84
C THR A 168 -6.54 -13.20 17.71
N MET A 169 -6.86 -12.82 16.47
CA MET A 169 -6.03 -13.09 15.30
C MET A 169 -4.77 -12.22 15.33
N ILE A 170 -4.88 -10.93 15.66
CA ILE A 170 -3.70 -10.05 15.82
C ILE A 170 -2.72 -10.66 16.81
N ARG A 171 -3.20 -11.16 17.96
CA ARG A 171 -2.34 -11.82 18.96
C ARG A 171 -1.74 -13.15 18.45
N ALA A 172 -2.46 -13.88 17.60
CA ALA A 172 -1.95 -15.13 17.01
C ALA A 172 -0.84 -14.83 16.00
N ILE A 173 -1.06 -13.87 15.10
CA ILE A 173 -0.06 -13.42 14.11
C ILE A 173 1.17 -12.85 14.81
N ALA A 174 1.00 -12.06 15.87
CA ALA A 174 2.13 -11.52 16.63
C ALA A 174 3.01 -12.63 17.23
N ARG A 175 2.40 -13.66 17.84
CA ARG A 175 3.13 -14.81 18.37
C ARG A 175 3.85 -15.61 17.28
N GLN A 176 3.20 -15.80 16.14
CA GLN A 176 3.81 -16.48 14.99
C GLN A 176 5.00 -15.70 14.46
N ALA A 177 4.86 -14.37 14.30
CA ALA A 177 5.93 -13.49 13.84
C ALA A 177 7.11 -13.46 14.83
N GLU A 178 6.84 -13.48 16.14
CA GLU A 178 7.85 -13.55 17.18
C GLU A 178 8.63 -14.87 17.13
N ALA A 179 7.93 -16.00 17.04
CA ALA A 179 8.54 -17.32 16.90
C ALA A 179 9.40 -17.44 15.64
N GLU A 180 8.94 -16.89 14.51
CA GLU A 180 9.70 -16.90 13.26
C GLU A 180 10.95 -15.99 13.34
N ARG A 181 10.83 -14.83 13.99
CA ARG A 181 12.00 -13.96 14.26
C ARG A 181 13.02 -14.66 15.16
N GLU A 182 12.55 -15.33 16.21
CA GLU A 182 13.43 -16.09 17.10
C GLU A 182 14.14 -17.24 16.38
N ARG A 183 13.39 -17.98 15.54
CA ARG A 183 13.95 -19.03 14.69
C ARG A 183 15.04 -18.49 13.76
N ARG A 184 14.75 -17.37 13.07
CA ARG A 184 15.74 -16.73 12.17
C ARG A 184 16.95 -16.23 12.94
N ALA A 185 16.76 -15.60 14.09
CA ALA A 185 17.86 -15.15 14.94
C ALA A 185 18.77 -16.31 15.36
N LYS A 186 18.21 -17.45 15.75
CA LYS A 186 18.99 -18.66 16.09
C LYS A 186 19.78 -19.20 14.90
N VAL A 187 19.20 -19.22 13.70
CA VAL A 187 19.91 -19.65 12.48
C VAL A 187 21.06 -18.70 12.15
N ILE A 188 20.80 -17.37 12.14
CA ILE A 188 21.82 -16.36 11.87
C ILE A 188 22.97 -16.44 12.90
N HIS A 189 22.63 -16.65 14.18
CA HIS A 189 23.64 -16.81 15.23
C HIS A 189 24.50 -18.05 15.00
N ALA A 190 23.87 -19.20 14.70
CA ALA A 190 24.60 -20.45 14.43
C ALA A 190 25.48 -20.35 13.17
N GLU A 191 24.98 -19.71 12.09
CA GLU A 191 25.78 -19.44 10.89
C GLU A 191 26.95 -18.50 11.20
N GLY A 192 26.72 -17.47 12.02
CA GLY A 192 27.77 -16.55 12.48
C GLY A 192 28.84 -17.25 13.31
N GLU A 193 28.46 -18.15 14.23
CA GLU A 193 29.40 -18.96 15.00
C GLU A 193 30.20 -19.92 14.12
N LEU A 194 29.56 -20.56 13.14
CA LEU A 194 30.26 -21.42 12.18
C LEU A 194 31.29 -20.63 11.39
N GLN A 195 30.92 -19.48 10.81
CA GLN A 195 31.82 -18.64 10.04
C GLN A 195 32.98 -18.10 10.92
N ALA A 196 32.66 -17.70 12.16
CA ALA A 196 33.68 -17.27 13.13
C ALA A 196 34.66 -18.41 13.47
N SER A 197 34.15 -19.62 13.71
CA SER A 197 34.95 -20.80 14.00
C SER A 197 35.87 -21.18 12.84
N GLU A 198 35.38 -21.14 11.61
CA GLU A 198 36.19 -21.35 10.42
C GLU A 198 37.32 -20.32 10.30
N LYS A 199 37.03 -19.05 10.52
CA LYS A 199 38.02 -17.97 10.48
C LYS A 199 39.04 -18.09 11.59
N LEU A 200 38.60 -18.47 12.78
CA LEU A 200 39.51 -18.73 13.92
C LEU A 200 40.42 -19.93 13.65
N LEU A 201 39.90 -21.02 13.05
CA LEU A 201 40.68 -22.17 12.65
C LEU A 201 41.74 -21.78 11.61
N GLN A 202 41.36 -21.04 10.58
CA GLN A 202 42.28 -20.53 9.55
C GLN A 202 43.39 -19.64 10.19
N ALA A 203 42.99 -18.74 11.07
CA ALA A 203 43.93 -17.87 11.79
C ALA A 203 44.90 -18.68 12.68
N ALA A 204 44.40 -19.68 13.42
CA ALA A 204 45.23 -20.56 14.25
C ALA A 204 46.19 -21.39 13.40
N GLN A 205 45.78 -21.91 12.24
CA GLN A 205 46.66 -22.63 11.32
C GLN A 205 47.78 -21.73 10.76
N MET A 206 47.48 -20.50 10.42
CA MET A 206 48.51 -19.50 9.98
C MET A 206 49.50 -19.18 11.10
N LEU A 207 49.03 -18.99 12.34
CA LEU A 207 49.86 -18.71 13.49
C LEU A 207 50.73 -19.90 13.90
N ALA A 208 50.24 -21.12 13.72
CA ALA A 208 51.01 -22.34 14.00
C ALA A 208 52.22 -22.52 13.07
N GLN A 209 52.23 -21.94 11.88
CA GLN A 209 53.39 -21.97 10.97
C GLN A 209 54.53 -21.05 11.41
N ALA A 210 54.29 -20.09 12.31
CA ALA A 210 55.28 -19.15 12.80
C ALA A 210 55.17 -19.02 14.33
N PRO A 211 55.91 -19.86 15.10
CA PRO A 211 55.84 -19.87 16.58
C PRO A 211 56.08 -18.51 17.22
N GLN A 212 56.92 -17.67 16.62
CA GLN A 212 57.20 -16.32 17.08
C GLN A 212 55.98 -15.38 16.95
N ALA A 213 55.14 -15.58 15.94
CA ALA A 213 53.91 -14.81 15.77
C ALA A 213 52.88 -15.07 16.86
N MET A 214 52.85 -16.28 17.40
CA MET A 214 52.00 -16.64 18.54
C MET A 214 52.39 -15.85 19.82
N GLN A 215 53.69 -15.70 20.08
CA GLN A 215 54.16 -14.92 21.23
C GLN A 215 53.82 -13.42 21.09
N LEU A 216 53.96 -12.85 19.87
CA LEU A 216 53.57 -11.47 19.58
C LEU A 216 52.07 -11.26 19.77
N ARG A 217 51.23 -12.19 19.27
CA ARG A 217 49.78 -12.16 19.43
C ARG A 217 49.37 -12.23 20.90
N TYR A 218 50.03 -13.04 21.67
CA TYR A 218 49.83 -13.15 23.11
C TYR A 218 50.13 -11.82 23.83
N LEU A 219 51.27 -11.20 23.55
CA LEU A 219 51.65 -9.89 24.10
C LEU A 219 50.66 -8.77 23.67
N GLN A 220 50.20 -8.81 22.43
CA GLN A 220 49.19 -7.86 21.92
C GLN A 220 47.83 -8.01 22.62
N THR A 221 47.40 -9.26 22.87
CA THR A 221 46.15 -9.53 23.60
C THR A 221 46.27 -9.06 25.05
N LEU A 222 47.41 -9.28 25.68
CA LEU A 222 47.75 -8.78 27.01
C LEU A 222 47.68 -7.25 27.08
N GLY A 223 48.25 -6.55 26.10
CA GLY A 223 48.18 -5.11 26.00
C GLY A 223 46.75 -4.57 25.83
N ASN A 224 45.91 -5.28 25.06
CA ASN A 224 44.49 -4.92 24.88
C ASN A 224 43.66 -5.13 26.16
N ILE A 225 43.98 -6.15 26.96
CA ILE A 225 43.28 -6.45 28.24
C ILE A 225 43.76 -5.50 29.35
N ALA A 226 45.05 -5.11 29.32
CA ALA A 226 45.70 -4.23 30.30
C ALA A 226 45.38 -2.73 30.12
N GLY A 227 44.27 -2.39 29.42
CA GLY A 227 43.84 -0.99 29.21
C GLY A 227 43.56 -0.26 30.53
N ASP A 228 43.60 1.07 30.51
CA ASP A 228 43.67 2.08 31.58
C ASP A 228 42.70 1.95 32.79
N LYS A 229 41.88 0.91 32.86
CA LYS A 229 40.85 0.75 33.91
C LYS A 229 40.86 -0.58 34.66
N SER A 230 41.82 -1.47 34.41
CA SER A 230 41.85 -2.79 35.05
C SER A 230 42.86 -2.83 36.21
N THR A 231 42.37 -2.93 37.44
CA THR A 231 43.21 -3.03 38.66
C THR A 231 43.67 -4.46 38.99
N THR A 232 43.07 -5.47 38.36
CA THR A 232 43.42 -6.87 38.59
C THR A 232 43.23 -7.67 37.30
N ILE A 233 44.33 -8.29 36.81
CA ILE A 233 44.30 -9.20 35.65
C ILE A 233 44.56 -10.62 36.16
N VAL A 234 43.57 -11.50 36.08
CA VAL A 234 43.74 -12.93 36.33
C VAL A 234 44.20 -13.58 35.05
N PHE A 235 45.44 -14.05 35.01
CA PHE A 235 46.05 -14.55 33.81
C PHE A 235 46.29 -16.07 33.93
N PRO A 236 45.65 -16.92 33.06
CA PRO A 236 45.99 -18.34 33.02
C PRO A 236 47.34 -18.51 32.30
N LEU A 237 48.39 -18.80 33.04
CA LEU A 237 49.67 -19.17 32.46
C LEU A 237 49.59 -20.55 31.80
N PRO A 238 49.85 -20.67 30.49
CA PRO A 238 50.00 -21.99 29.87
C PRO A 238 51.13 -22.76 30.52
N MET A 239 50.86 -23.99 30.90
CA MET A 239 51.87 -24.84 31.61
C MET A 239 53.15 -25.06 30.80
N ASP A 240 53.08 -24.96 29.48
CA ASP A 240 54.22 -25.07 28.57
C ASP A 240 55.24 -23.95 28.74
N LEU A 241 54.82 -22.74 29.12
CA LEU A 241 55.73 -21.64 29.45
C LEU A 241 56.53 -21.87 30.78
N LEU A 242 55.84 -22.49 31.73
CA LEU A 242 56.51 -22.88 33.00
C LEU A 242 57.57 -23.99 32.81
N SER A 243 57.29 -24.91 31.85
CA SER A 243 58.25 -25.96 31.50
C SER A 243 59.48 -25.39 30.77
N ALA A 244 59.33 -24.42 29.92
CA ALA A 244 60.41 -23.73 29.21
C ALA A 244 61.29 -22.88 30.16
N LEU A 245 60.63 -22.19 31.10
CA LEU A 245 61.35 -21.45 32.15
C LEU A 245 62.15 -22.36 33.08
N LYS A 246 61.66 -23.54 33.47
CA LYS A 246 62.34 -24.54 34.22
C LYS A 246 63.56 -25.12 33.49
N ALA A 247 63.44 -25.33 32.17
CA ALA A 247 64.58 -25.83 31.37
C ALA A 247 65.68 -24.78 31.19
N GLY A 248 65.36 -23.47 31.23
CA GLY A 248 66.33 -22.38 31.12
C GLY A 248 67.12 -22.07 32.42
N VAL A 249 66.56 -22.42 33.56
CA VAL A 249 67.23 -22.16 34.90
C VAL A 249 68.15 -23.32 35.35
N GLY A 250 68.14 -24.47 34.61
CA GLY A 250 68.89 -25.69 34.97
C GLY A 250 70.29 -25.83 34.35
N SER A 251 70.77 -24.85 33.59
CA SER A 251 72.14 -24.89 33.03
C SER A 251 73.06 -23.93 33.75
N ASP A 252 73.46 -24.30 34.95
CA ASP A 252 74.66 -23.77 35.59
C ASP A 252 75.83 -24.53 35.01
N PRO A 253 76.83 -23.90 34.42
CA PRO A 253 78.09 -24.57 34.06
C PRO A 253 78.99 -24.69 35.29
N LYS A 254 79.11 -25.88 35.78
CA LYS A 254 80.21 -26.19 36.67
C LYS A 254 81.53 -26.41 35.92
N SER A 255 82.52 -25.64 36.37
CA SER A 255 83.96 -25.74 36.26
C SER A 255 84.55 -25.45 34.92
#